data_b45a6dac6854348de7d623d4b8ed675c
#
_entry.id   b45a6dac6854348de7d623d4b8ed675c
#
_cell.length_a   1.000
_cell.length_b   1.000
_cell.length_c   1.000
_cell.angle_alpha   90.00
_cell.angle_beta   90.00
_cell.angle_gamma   90.00
#
_symmetry.space_group_name_H-M   'P 1'
#
loop_
_entity.id
_entity.type
_entity.pdbx_description
1 polymer ?
#
loop_
_entity_poly.entity_id
_entity_poly.type
_entity_poly.pdbx_seq_one_letter_code
_entity_poly.pdbx_strand_id
1 'polypeptide(L)'
;MTKIRWSAVLSGVTLAVISIAPAAAQQRVSIYTAHTANIVERLIPEFEKATGIKADVVKAGSGDIINRVRAEAANPKADVIWSIGAELLEANTDLLEAYQPKEYAMIADAFKTTGPWLPYTGILNVFVVNTKKLKPDEYPKSWTDLAQPRFKNLVSMADAEKSGSAYMQLNTFLTIYGDKTAGWDKFKEVFKNLNVSASSGAVPRFVNDGEAVVGITLEDNAYLYLKGGGPVAIVYPEDGTSAIADGMALVKRAPNPEAGKAFLDWALSAATQKLAVQELGRRPIRKDGQPLSALKPLGEIKLVKYDIKNAADKRKEYMDKWQALVQSR
;
A
#
# COMPACT_ATOMS: atom_id res chain seq x y z
N MET A 1 -64.38 58.95 51.53
CA MET A 1 -64.62 57.75 50.73
C MET A 1 -63.53 57.68 49.64
N THR A 2 -62.45 56.98 49.84
CA THR A 2 -61.29 56.98 48.92
C THR A 2 -61.24 55.63 48.24
N LYS A 3 -61.37 55.55 46.93
CA LYS A 3 -61.34 54.32 46.13
C LYS A 3 -59.90 54.02 45.73
N ILE A 4 -59.37 52.88 46.20
CA ILE A 4 -58.06 52.35 45.83
C ILE A 4 -58.29 51.54 44.52
N ARG A 5 -57.54 51.88 43.43
CA ARG A 5 -57.47 51.13 42.15
C ARG A 5 -56.27 50.21 42.22
N TRP A 6 -56.48 48.92 42.08
CA TRP A 6 -55.41 47.93 41.90
C TRP A 6 -55.15 47.73 40.40
N SER A 7 -53.95 48.07 39.99
CA SER A 7 -53.46 47.76 38.64
C SER A 7 -52.72 46.43 38.67
N ALA A 8 -53.25 45.40 37.98
CA ALA A 8 -52.56 44.13 37.84
C ALA A 8 -51.54 44.27 36.69
N VAL A 9 -50.25 44.04 37.01
CA VAL A 9 -49.16 43.93 36.03
C VAL A 9 -49.05 42.42 35.64
N LEU A 10 -49.45 42.06 34.43
CA LEU A 10 -49.16 40.75 33.84
C LEU A 10 -47.73 40.75 33.30
N SER A 11 -46.79 40.10 34.00
CA SER A 11 -45.46 39.79 33.48
C SER A 11 -45.54 38.54 32.57
N GLY A 12 -45.48 38.75 31.26
CA GLY A 12 -45.36 37.68 30.29
C GLY A 12 -43.93 37.03 30.35
N VAL A 13 -43.86 35.80 30.82
CA VAL A 13 -42.63 34.99 30.73
C VAL A 13 -42.56 34.36 29.35
N THR A 14 -41.73 34.87 28.47
CA THR A 14 -41.45 34.26 27.17
C THR A 14 -40.48 33.11 27.39
N LEU A 15 -40.96 31.86 27.33
CA LEU A 15 -40.12 30.66 27.30
C LEU A 15 -39.38 30.60 25.93
N ALA A 16 -38.10 30.88 25.90
CA ALA A 16 -37.24 30.62 24.77
C ALA A 16 -37.01 29.09 24.68
N VAL A 17 -37.61 28.40 23.74
CA VAL A 17 -37.34 27.01 23.41
C VAL A 17 -35.98 26.97 22.70
N ILE A 18 -34.91 26.63 23.42
CA ILE A 18 -33.61 26.33 22.84
C ILE A 18 -33.76 24.96 22.16
N SER A 19 -33.91 24.97 20.82
CA SER A 19 -33.81 23.74 20.00
C SER A 19 -32.35 23.26 20.05
N ILE A 20 -32.08 22.30 20.93
CA ILE A 20 -30.81 21.53 20.89
C ILE A 20 -30.87 20.63 19.66
N ALA A 21 -30.30 21.06 18.53
CA ALA A 21 -30.07 20.20 17.41
C ALA A 21 -29.16 19.05 17.90
N PRO A 22 -29.52 17.77 17.64
CA PRO A 22 -28.63 16.68 18.00
C PRO A 22 -27.30 16.90 17.28
N ALA A 23 -26.20 16.96 18.02
CA ALA A 23 -24.88 16.97 17.43
C ALA A 23 -24.76 15.70 16.59
N ALA A 24 -24.74 15.84 15.27
CA ALA A 24 -24.51 14.71 14.38
C ALA A 24 -23.21 14.05 14.81
N ALA A 25 -23.29 12.77 15.24
CA ALA A 25 -22.10 12.03 15.61
C ALA A 25 -21.10 12.11 14.45
N GLN A 26 -19.89 12.55 14.73
CA GLN A 26 -18.85 12.71 13.71
C GLN A 26 -18.62 11.35 13.02
N GLN A 27 -18.83 11.30 11.72
CA GLN A 27 -18.63 10.08 10.95
C GLN A 27 -17.17 9.60 11.07
N ARG A 28 -16.99 8.30 11.16
CA ARG A 28 -15.67 7.66 11.28
C ARG A 28 -15.54 6.54 10.26
N VAL A 29 -14.29 6.30 9.85
CA VAL A 29 -13.92 5.14 9.02
C VAL A 29 -12.73 4.42 9.64
N SER A 30 -12.82 3.11 9.77
CA SER A 30 -11.73 2.26 10.23
C SER A 30 -10.97 1.68 9.03
N ILE A 31 -9.69 2.00 8.91
CA ILE A 31 -8.83 1.68 7.77
C ILE A 31 -7.71 0.77 8.22
N TYR A 32 -7.60 -0.42 7.61
CA TYR A 32 -6.45 -1.30 7.78
C TYR A 32 -5.52 -1.16 6.58
N THR A 33 -4.24 -0.84 6.82
CA THR A 33 -3.30 -0.50 5.75
C THR A 33 -1.91 -1.08 5.95
N ALA A 34 -1.28 -1.48 4.83
CA ALA A 34 0.13 -1.83 4.79
C ALA A 34 1.05 -0.67 4.37
N HIS A 35 0.50 0.52 4.19
CA HIS A 35 1.30 1.72 3.92
C HIS A 35 2.33 2.01 5.02
N THR A 36 3.44 2.58 4.61
CA THR A 36 4.44 3.16 5.51
C THR A 36 3.87 4.38 6.26
N ALA A 37 4.45 4.72 7.42
CA ALA A 37 3.93 5.78 8.28
C ALA A 37 3.83 7.12 7.55
N ASN A 38 4.87 7.50 6.80
CA ASN A 38 4.93 8.75 6.05
C ASN A 38 3.79 8.92 5.04
N ILE A 39 3.32 7.85 4.40
CA ILE A 39 2.19 7.89 3.47
C ILE A 39 0.88 8.12 4.24
N VAL A 40 0.67 7.39 5.33
CA VAL A 40 -0.51 7.55 6.20
C VAL A 40 -0.58 8.96 6.77
N GLU A 41 0.53 9.45 7.34
CA GLU A 41 0.65 10.79 7.93
C GLU A 41 0.44 11.91 6.90
N ARG A 42 0.79 11.67 5.65
CA ARG A 42 0.57 12.65 4.57
C ARG A 42 -0.85 12.64 4.01
N LEU A 43 -1.45 11.46 3.84
CA LEU A 43 -2.72 11.32 3.11
C LEU A 43 -3.95 11.40 4.02
N ILE A 44 -3.91 10.86 5.23
CA ILE A 44 -5.09 10.82 6.10
C ILE A 44 -5.59 12.22 6.49
N PRO A 45 -4.73 13.20 6.84
CA PRO A 45 -5.21 14.56 7.09
C PRO A 45 -5.93 15.20 5.88
N GLU A 46 -5.49 14.89 4.66
CA GLU A 46 -6.16 15.38 3.44
C GLU A 46 -7.54 14.72 3.25
N PHE A 47 -7.67 13.44 3.56
CA PHE A 47 -8.97 12.77 3.56
C PHE A 47 -9.93 13.41 4.57
N GLU A 48 -9.49 13.56 5.82
CA GLU A 48 -10.30 14.16 6.89
C GLU A 48 -10.72 15.60 6.54
N LYS A 49 -9.79 16.38 5.98
CA LYS A 49 -10.06 17.75 5.51
C LYS A 49 -11.07 17.80 4.37
N ALA A 50 -10.95 16.88 3.41
CA ALA A 50 -11.81 16.85 2.23
C ALA A 50 -13.23 16.35 2.50
N THR A 51 -13.40 15.47 3.50
CA THR A 51 -14.68 14.76 3.74
C THR A 51 -15.34 15.12 5.07
N GLY A 52 -14.60 15.63 6.04
CA GLY A 52 -15.05 15.80 7.43
C GLY A 52 -15.15 14.48 8.22
N ILE A 53 -14.84 13.33 7.59
CA ILE A 53 -14.88 12.00 8.21
C ILE A 53 -13.56 11.75 8.93
N LYS A 54 -13.59 11.29 10.19
CA LYS A 54 -12.40 10.92 10.95
C LYS A 54 -11.94 9.51 10.61
N ALA A 55 -10.63 9.31 10.47
CA ALA A 55 -10.04 8.02 10.14
C ALA A 55 -9.32 7.39 11.34
N ASP A 56 -9.71 6.17 11.67
CA ASP A 56 -9.00 5.30 12.61
C ASP A 56 -8.14 4.33 11.82
N VAL A 57 -6.81 4.49 11.88
CA VAL A 57 -5.89 3.73 11.03
C VAL A 57 -5.14 2.67 11.82
N VAL A 58 -5.23 1.43 11.37
CA VAL A 58 -4.43 0.30 11.86
C VAL A 58 -3.40 -0.08 10.80
N LYS A 59 -2.13 -0.01 11.16
CA LYS A 59 -1.00 -0.37 10.30
C LYS A 59 -0.48 -1.76 10.65
N ALA A 60 -0.36 -2.63 9.63
CA ALA A 60 0.27 -3.95 9.76
C ALA A 60 0.82 -4.41 8.40
N GLY A 61 1.49 -5.56 8.37
CA GLY A 61 1.86 -6.21 7.10
C GLY A 61 0.61 -6.69 6.34
N SER A 62 0.71 -6.79 5.01
CA SER A 62 -0.43 -7.19 4.18
C SER A 62 -1.02 -8.55 4.59
N GLY A 63 -0.16 -9.51 4.93
CA GLY A 63 -0.58 -10.82 5.42
C GLY A 63 -1.32 -10.74 6.77
N ASP A 64 -0.79 -9.95 7.70
CA ASP A 64 -1.38 -9.75 9.03
C ASP A 64 -2.76 -9.07 8.92
N ILE A 65 -2.91 -8.11 7.99
CA ILE A 65 -4.18 -7.44 7.72
C ILE A 65 -5.24 -8.45 7.27
N ILE A 66 -4.94 -9.27 6.28
CA ILE A 66 -5.89 -10.28 5.79
C ILE A 66 -6.25 -11.28 6.88
N ASN A 67 -5.27 -11.77 7.63
CA ASN A 67 -5.51 -12.69 8.76
C ASN A 67 -6.42 -12.05 9.81
N ARG A 68 -6.22 -10.78 10.12
CA ARG A 68 -7.05 -10.03 11.07
C ARG A 68 -8.48 -9.83 10.55
N VAL A 69 -8.64 -9.38 9.30
CA VAL A 69 -9.97 -9.22 8.67
C VAL A 69 -10.72 -10.54 8.66
N ARG A 70 -10.04 -11.65 8.36
CA ARG A 70 -10.63 -12.99 8.40
C ARG A 70 -11.05 -13.42 9.80
N ALA A 71 -10.22 -13.17 10.81
CA ALA A 71 -10.56 -13.46 12.22
C ALA A 71 -11.75 -12.61 12.71
N GLU A 72 -11.88 -11.40 12.22
CA GLU A 72 -12.95 -10.45 12.53
C GLU A 72 -14.21 -10.65 11.64
N ALA A 73 -14.22 -11.58 10.67
CA ALA A 73 -15.26 -11.70 9.66
C ALA A 73 -16.69 -11.91 10.22
N ALA A 74 -16.85 -12.48 11.44
CA ALA A 74 -18.14 -12.60 12.10
C ALA A 74 -18.67 -11.25 12.62
N ASN A 75 -17.77 -10.36 13.07
CA ASN A 75 -18.05 -9.02 13.58
C ASN A 75 -16.95 -8.05 13.11
N PRO A 76 -17.00 -7.59 11.85
CA PRO A 76 -15.97 -6.76 11.24
C PRO A 76 -15.67 -5.49 12.05
N LYS A 77 -14.40 -5.10 12.07
CA LYS A 77 -13.93 -3.88 12.74
C LYS A 77 -13.36 -2.87 11.74
N ALA A 78 -12.88 -3.36 10.61
CA ALA A 78 -12.43 -2.52 9.52
C ALA A 78 -13.57 -2.20 8.55
N ASP A 79 -13.57 -0.98 8.03
CA ASP A 79 -14.41 -0.58 6.92
C ASP A 79 -13.68 -0.76 5.59
N VAL A 80 -12.38 -0.43 5.57
CA VAL A 80 -11.56 -0.43 4.36
C VAL A 80 -10.24 -1.15 4.61
N ILE A 81 -9.83 -1.94 3.63
CA ILE A 81 -8.45 -2.38 3.45
C ILE A 81 -7.82 -1.42 2.43
N TRP A 82 -6.65 -0.84 2.76
CA TRP A 82 -6.00 0.15 1.91
C TRP A 82 -4.53 -0.19 1.66
N SER A 83 -4.15 -0.30 0.37
CA SER A 83 -2.79 -0.56 -0.10
C SER A 83 -2.17 -1.83 0.48
N ILE A 84 -2.71 -2.96 0.06
CA ILE A 84 -2.08 -4.27 0.26
C ILE A 84 -1.80 -4.94 -1.09
N GLY A 85 -1.08 -6.05 -1.09
CA GLY A 85 -0.81 -6.81 -2.30
C GLY A 85 -2.11 -7.24 -2.99
N ALA A 86 -2.21 -6.96 -4.28
CA ALA A 86 -3.38 -7.29 -5.09
C ALA A 86 -3.70 -8.80 -5.06
N GLU A 87 -2.68 -9.65 -5.00
CA GLU A 87 -2.79 -11.11 -4.91
C GLU A 87 -3.50 -11.56 -3.63
N LEU A 88 -3.31 -10.83 -2.53
CA LEU A 88 -3.98 -11.12 -1.27
C LEU A 88 -5.46 -10.77 -1.34
N LEU A 89 -5.83 -9.68 -1.98
CA LEU A 89 -7.24 -9.32 -2.21
C LEU A 89 -7.90 -10.32 -3.16
N GLU A 90 -7.20 -10.69 -4.24
CA GLU A 90 -7.69 -11.70 -5.20
C GLU A 90 -7.92 -13.07 -4.55
N ALA A 91 -7.02 -13.50 -3.66
CA ALA A 91 -7.13 -14.77 -2.92
C ALA A 91 -8.22 -14.76 -1.82
N ASN A 92 -8.75 -13.60 -1.44
CA ASN A 92 -9.65 -13.42 -0.28
C ASN A 92 -10.89 -12.61 -0.62
N THR A 93 -11.43 -12.78 -1.82
CA THR A 93 -12.62 -12.05 -2.32
C THR A 93 -13.88 -12.29 -1.47
N ASP A 94 -13.94 -13.39 -0.74
CA ASP A 94 -15.00 -13.74 0.20
C ASP A 94 -15.11 -12.75 1.39
N LEU A 95 -14.04 -12.03 1.70
CA LEU A 95 -13.97 -11.00 2.76
C LEU A 95 -14.38 -9.61 2.29
N LEU A 96 -14.59 -9.42 0.99
CA LEU A 96 -14.70 -8.12 0.36
C LEU A 96 -16.13 -7.86 -0.12
N GLU A 97 -16.52 -6.59 -0.13
CA GLU A 97 -17.77 -6.09 -0.66
C GLU A 97 -17.51 -5.35 -1.98
N ALA A 98 -18.26 -5.69 -3.02
CA ALA A 98 -18.13 -5.02 -4.30
C ALA A 98 -18.60 -3.56 -4.19
N TYR A 99 -17.78 -2.65 -4.66
CA TYR A 99 -18.11 -1.24 -4.78
C TYR A 99 -17.48 -0.66 -6.03
N GLN A 100 -18.19 0.17 -6.75
CA GLN A 100 -17.69 0.90 -7.91
C GLN A 100 -17.57 2.38 -7.57
N PRO A 101 -16.33 2.92 -7.39
CA PRO A 101 -16.11 4.33 -7.10
C PRO A 101 -16.59 5.24 -8.24
N LYS A 102 -16.92 6.49 -7.89
CA LYS A 102 -17.44 7.50 -8.84
C LYS A 102 -16.54 7.73 -10.03
N GLU A 103 -15.21 7.75 -9.80
CA GLU A 103 -14.23 8.00 -10.86
C GLU A 103 -13.57 6.73 -11.41
N TYR A 104 -14.17 5.54 -11.18
CA TYR A 104 -13.60 4.27 -11.68
C TYR A 104 -13.40 4.23 -13.20
N ALA A 105 -14.24 4.93 -13.96
CA ALA A 105 -14.09 5.04 -15.42
C ALA A 105 -12.77 5.70 -15.86
N MET A 106 -12.19 6.53 -14.99
CA MET A 106 -10.91 7.20 -15.22
C MET A 106 -9.70 6.30 -14.99
N ILE A 107 -9.87 5.13 -14.39
CA ILE A 107 -8.79 4.15 -14.25
C ILE A 107 -8.45 3.59 -15.63
N ALA A 108 -7.15 3.53 -15.96
CA ALA A 108 -6.66 2.96 -17.21
C ALA A 108 -7.01 1.46 -17.27
N ASP A 109 -7.41 0.97 -18.44
CA ASP A 109 -7.98 -0.37 -18.60
C ASP A 109 -7.02 -1.47 -18.17
N ALA A 110 -5.71 -1.25 -18.30
CA ALA A 110 -4.68 -2.18 -17.84
C ALA A 110 -4.67 -2.44 -16.31
N PHE A 111 -5.27 -1.53 -15.52
CA PHE A 111 -5.35 -1.66 -14.06
C PHE A 111 -6.73 -2.02 -13.54
N LYS A 112 -7.75 -2.04 -14.40
CA LYS A 112 -9.10 -2.42 -13.98
C LYS A 112 -9.17 -3.87 -13.55
N THR A 113 -9.95 -4.10 -12.49
CA THR A 113 -10.18 -5.42 -11.91
C THR A 113 -11.61 -5.89 -12.18
N THR A 114 -11.81 -7.18 -12.19
CA THR A 114 -13.15 -7.79 -12.31
C THR A 114 -13.71 -8.28 -10.96
N GLY A 115 -12.85 -8.31 -9.94
CA GLY A 115 -13.20 -8.73 -8.58
C GLY A 115 -13.75 -7.60 -7.71
N PRO A 116 -14.07 -7.89 -6.43
CA PRO A 116 -14.62 -6.91 -5.48
C PRO A 116 -13.56 -5.99 -4.88
N TRP A 117 -12.32 -6.05 -5.35
CA TRP A 117 -11.26 -5.14 -4.94
C TRP A 117 -10.95 -4.13 -6.04
N LEU A 118 -10.31 -3.03 -5.67
CA LEU A 118 -10.02 -1.88 -6.51
C LEU A 118 -8.52 -1.65 -6.62
N PRO A 119 -8.00 -1.25 -7.79
CA PRO A 119 -6.64 -0.76 -7.90
C PRO A 119 -6.53 0.59 -7.19
N TYR A 120 -5.39 0.84 -6.53
CA TYR A 120 -5.18 2.10 -5.82
C TYR A 120 -4.11 2.97 -6.49
N THR A 121 -2.85 2.53 -6.52
CA THR A 121 -1.75 3.23 -7.21
C THR A 121 -0.83 2.21 -7.88
N GLY A 122 -0.12 2.63 -8.93
CA GLY A 122 0.88 1.77 -9.55
C GLY A 122 2.13 1.65 -8.66
N ILE A 123 2.63 0.42 -8.54
CA ILE A 123 3.86 0.06 -7.83
C ILE A 123 4.80 -0.71 -8.76
N LEU A 124 6.10 -0.57 -8.53
CA LEU A 124 7.14 -1.21 -9.35
C LEU A 124 8.28 -1.69 -8.45
N ASN A 125 8.75 -2.92 -8.70
CA ASN A 125 9.91 -3.46 -7.99
C ASN A 125 11.22 -2.90 -8.55
N VAL A 126 12.13 -2.54 -7.67
CA VAL A 126 13.47 -2.03 -8.00
C VAL A 126 14.49 -2.54 -7.01
N PHE A 127 15.77 -2.39 -7.36
CA PHE A 127 16.82 -2.39 -6.37
C PHE A 127 17.11 -0.96 -5.93
N VAL A 128 17.33 -0.75 -4.65
CA VAL A 128 17.93 0.46 -4.10
C VAL A 128 19.36 0.12 -3.67
N VAL A 129 20.32 0.93 -4.07
CA VAL A 129 21.75 0.70 -3.77
C VAL A 129 22.34 1.86 -2.99
N ASN A 130 23.27 1.58 -2.09
CA ASN A 130 24.01 2.61 -1.35
C ASN A 130 25.17 3.15 -2.19
N THR A 131 25.11 4.42 -2.59
CA THR A 131 26.10 5.06 -3.47
C THR A 131 27.43 5.37 -2.79
N LYS A 132 27.53 5.27 -1.46
CA LYS A 132 28.80 5.35 -0.72
C LYS A 132 29.52 4.01 -0.64
N LYS A 133 28.79 2.90 -0.87
CA LYS A 133 29.30 1.53 -0.77
C LYS A 133 29.59 0.90 -2.14
N LEU A 134 28.87 1.31 -3.18
CA LEU A 134 29.01 0.82 -4.55
C LEU A 134 29.19 1.98 -5.51
N LYS A 135 30.04 1.81 -6.49
CA LYS A 135 30.15 2.67 -7.67
C LYS A 135 29.10 2.26 -8.72
N PRO A 136 28.74 3.12 -9.69
CA PRO A 136 27.73 2.81 -10.69
C PRO A 136 28.01 1.54 -11.53
N ASP A 137 29.27 1.23 -11.79
CA ASP A 137 29.71 0.02 -12.52
C ASP A 137 29.61 -1.26 -11.68
N GLU A 138 29.47 -1.12 -10.37
CA GLU A 138 29.32 -2.23 -9.42
C GLU A 138 27.85 -2.54 -9.07
N TYR A 139 26.91 -1.76 -9.56
CA TYR A 139 25.49 -1.98 -9.27
C TYR A 139 25.02 -3.33 -9.82
N PRO A 140 24.20 -4.10 -9.07
CA PRO A 140 23.57 -5.31 -9.61
C PRO A 140 22.63 -4.94 -10.76
N LYS A 141 22.78 -5.60 -11.91
CA LYS A 141 21.98 -5.36 -13.11
C LYS A 141 20.84 -6.35 -13.26
N SER A 142 20.96 -7.50 -12.63
CA SER A 142 19.97 -8.59 -12.68
C SER A 142 19.63 -9.08 -11.27
N TRP A 143 18.51 -9.78 -11.15
CA TRP A 143 18.15 -10.43 -9.89
C TRP A 143 19.19 -11.48 -9.45
N THR A 144 19.80 -12.21 -10.41
CA THR A 144 20.83 -13.21 -10.10
C THR A 144 22.17 -12.62 -9.72
N ASP A 145 22.44 -11.36 -10.05
CA ASP A 145 23.66 -10.68 -9.58
C ASP A 145 23.69 -10.57 -8.04
N LEU A 146 22.50 -10.54 -7.42
CA LEU A 146 22.36 -10.51 -5.96
C LEU A 146 22.90 -11.79 -5.28
N ALA A 147 23.12 -12.87 -6.04
CA ALA A 147 23.74 -14.11 -5.54
C ALA A 147 25.26 -14.03 -5.46
N GLN A 148 25.91 -12.99 -6.00
CA GLN A 148 27.37 -12.86 -5.98
C GLN A 148 27.90 -12.83 -4.54
N PRO A 149 29.06 -13.49 -4.24
CA PRO A 149 29.60 -13.57 -2.88
C PRO A 149 29.88 -12.21 -2.21
N ARG A 150 30.14 -11.17 -3.01
CA ARG A 150 30.36 -9.80 -2.51
C ARG A 150 29.13 -9.20 -1.82
N PHE A 151 27.95 -9.75 -2.05
CA PHE A 151 26.69 -9.31 -1.44
C PHE A 151 26.25 -10.16 -0.24
N LYS A 152 27.09 -11.07 0.23
CA LYS A 152 26.75 -11.96 1.35
C LYS A 152 26.31 -11.17 2.59
N ASN A 153 25.06 -11.40 3.04
CA ASN A 153 24.42 -10.72 4.16
C ASN A 153 24.29 -9.18 3.99
N LEU A 154 24.41 -8.68 2.76
CA LEU A 154 24.35 -7.24 2.44
C LEU A 154 23.16 -6.86 1.58
N VAL A 155 22.31 -7.82 1.21
CA VAL A 155 21.06 -7.56 0.48
C VAL A 155 19.89 -7.59 1.46
N SER A 156 19.11 -6.51 1.54
CA SER A 156 17.91 -6.47 2.36
C SER A 156 16.66 -6.72 1.51
N MET A 157 15.76 -7.56 2.00
CA MET A 157 14.43 -7.81 1.45
C MET A 157 13.47 -8.02 2.61
N ALA A 158 12.22 -7.62 2.48
CA ALA A 158 11.24 -7.89 3.52
C ALA A 158 10.79 -9.36 3.51
N ASP A 159 10.21 -9.81 4.62
CA ASP A 159 9.61 -11.14 4.74
C ASP A 159 8.40 -11.25 3.79
N ALA A 160 8.46 -12.17 2.84
CA ALA A 160 7.43 -12.36 1.83
C ALA A 160 6.09 -12.87 2.41
N GLU A 161 6.09 -13.49 3.58
CA GLU A 161 4.86 -13.90 4.25
C GLU A 161 4.09 -12.69 4.78
N LYS A 162 4.79 -11.71 5.35
CA LYS A 162 4.20 -10.53 6.00
C LYS A 162 3.97 -9.38 5.03
N SER A 163 4.87 -9.21 4.06
CA SER A 163 4.89 -8.08 3.12
C SER A 163 4.36 -8.47 1.74
N GLY A 164 3.28 -7.81 1.30
CA GLY A 164 2.74 -7.97 -0.06
C GLY A 164 3.76 -7.57 -1.13
N SER A 165 4.52 -6.49 -0.94
CA SER A 165 5.57 -6.10 -1.88
C SER A 165 6.70 -7.13 -1.97
N ALA A 166 7.10 -7.75 -0.85
CA ALA A 166 8.10 -8.81 -0.88
C ALA A 166 7.59 -10.08 -1.55
N TYR A 167 6.31 -10.42 -1.38
CA TYR A 167 5.69 -11.49 -2.15
C TYR A 167 5.68 -11.18 -3.66
N MET A 168 5.32 -9.96 -4.04
CA MET A 168 5.40 -9.50 -5.42
C MET A 168 6.83 -9.63 -5.98
N GLN A 169 7.86 -9.30 -5.20
CA GLN A 169 9.28 -9.42 -5.58
C GLN A 169 9.67 -10.88 -5.82
N LEU A 170 9.29 -11.77 -4.90
CA LEU A 170 9.50 -13.23 -5.06
C LEU A 170 8.79 -13.75 -6.32
N ASN A 171 7.52 -13.39 -6.50
CA ASN A 171 6.76 -13.82 -7.68
C ASN A 171 7.34 -13.24 -8.98
N THR A 172 7.83 -12.00 -8.97
CA THR A 172 8.55 -11.39 -10.10
C THR A 172 9.78 -12.22 -10.46
N PHE A 173 10.60 -12.58 -9.48
CA PHE A 173 11.77 -13.43 -9.69
C PHE A 173 11.37 -14.78 -10.33
N LEU A 174 10.34 -15.44 -9.78
CA LEU A 174 9.86 -16.73 -10.29
C LEU A 174 9.19 -16.60 -11.69
N THR A 175 8.61 -15.45 -12.00
CA THR A 175 8.10 -15.17 -13.36
C THR A 175 9.25 -15.08 -14.36
N ILE A 176 10.38 -14.50 -13.98
CA ILE A 176 11.56 -14.35 -14.86
C ILE A 176 12.28 -15.70 -15.05
N TYR A 177 12.49 -16.44 -13.96
CA TYR A 177 13.37 -17.62 -13.97
C TYR A 177 12.62 -18.97 -13.91
N GLY A 178 11.28 -18.91 -13.83
CA GLY A 178 10.42 -20.10 -13.69
C GLY A 178 10.11 -20.42 -12.24
N ASP A 179 8.91 -20.95 -12.02
CA ASP A 179 8.38 -21.30 -10.69
C ASP A 179 8.65 -22.77 -10.28
N LYS A 180 9.32 -23.54 -11.15
CA LYS A 180 9.76 -24.92 -10.90
C LYS A 180 11.14 -24.94 -10.22
N THR A 181 11.71 -26.13 -10.07
CA THR A 181 12.97 -26.37 -9.36
C THR A 181 14.09 -25.41 -9.75
N ALA A 182 14.32 -25.20 -11.05
CA ALA A 182 15.42 -24.35 -11.53
C ALA A 182 15.31 -22.88 -11.08
N GLY A 183 14.10 -22.30 -11.07
CA GLY A 183 13.90 -20.94 -10.60
C GLY A 183 14.08 -20.81 -9.07
N TRP A 184 13.56 -21.79 -8.32
CA TRP A 184 13.75 -21.86 -6.88
C TRP A 184 15.22 -22.08 -6.48
N ASP A 185 15.96 -22.89 -7.24
CA ASP A 185 17.39 -23.08 -6.98
C ASP A 185 18.18 -21.78 -7.20
N LYS A 186 17.87 -21.02 -8.26
CA LYS A 186 18.43 -19.67 -8.44
C LYS A 186 18.04 -18.73 -7.29
N PHE A 187 16.77 -18.77 -6.84
CA PHE A 187 16.32 -17.95 -5.72
C PHE A 187 17.04 -18.31 -4.42
N LYS A 188 17.32 -19.58 -4.15
CA LYS A 188 18.11 -20.02 -2.99
C LYS A 188 19.50 -19.40 -2.97
N GLU A 189 20.15 -19.27 -4.13
CA GLU A 189 21.46 -18.61 -4.19
C GLU A 189 21.38 -17.13 -3.82
N VAL A 190 20.37 -16.42 -4.31
CA VAL A 190 20.09 -15.04 -3.89
C VAL A 190 19.75 -14.99 -2.39
N PHE A 191 18.92 -15.93 -1.92
CA PHE A 191 18.45 -15.98 -0.53
C PHE A 191 19.59 -16.12 0.49
N LYS A 192 20.70 -16.80 0.14
CA LYS A 192 21.90 -16.90 0.98
C LYS A 192 22.51 -15.54 1.33
N ASN A 193 22.31 -14.53 0.47
CA ASN A 193 22.83 -13.18 0.64
C ASN A 193 21.82 -12.21 1.26
N LEU A 194 20.56 -12.64 1.43
CA LEU A 194 19.51 -11.77 1.97
C LEU A 194 19.68 -11.55 3.48
N ASN A 195 19.35 -10.38 3.94
CA ASN A 195 18.97 -10.04 5.30
C ASN A 195 17.47 -9.78 5.30
N VAL A 196 16.69 -10.70 5.87
CA VAL A 196 15.23 -10.64 5.84
C VAL A 196 14.72 -9.67 6.89
N SER A 197 14.08 -8.59 6.43
CA SER A 197 13.48 -7.55 7.26
C SER A 197 12.03 -7.88 7.63
N ALA A 198 11.61 -7.52 8.82
CA ALA A 198 10.21 -7.65 9.24
C ALA A 198 9.25 -6.67 8.49
N SER A 199 9.78 -5.62 7.86
CA SER A 199 9.00 -4.55 7.22
C SER A 199 9.62 -4.11 5.90
N SER A 200 8.78 -3.94 4.86
CA SER A 200 9.23 -3.40 3.57
C SER A 200 9.70 -1.94 3.65
N GLY A 201 9.14 -1.14 4.55
CA GLY A 201 9.58 0.24 4.79
C GLY A 201 10.98 0.35 5.42
N ALA A 202 11.45 -0.70 6.09
CA ALA A 202 12.78 -0.72 6.66
C ALA A 202 13.89 -1.00 5.61
N VAL A 203 13.55 -1.66 4.51
CA VAL A 203 14.54 -2.05 3.48
C VAL A 203 15.33 -0.86 2.93
N PRO A 204 14.70 0.21 2.38
CA PRO A 204 15.46 1.35 1.88
C PRO A 204 16.16 2.12 3.00
N ARG A 205 15.65 2.10 4.24
CA ARG A 205 16.33 2.69 5.39
C ARG A 205 17.66 1.98 5.68
N PHE A 206 17.67 0.65 5.73
CA PHE A 206 18.91 -0.12 5.93
C PHE A 206 19.96 0.18 4.86
N VAL A 207 19.52 0.39 3.62
CA VAL A 207 20.44 0.79 2.54
C VAL A 207 20.92 2.23 2.73
N ASN A 208 20.02 3.16 3.03
CA ASN A 208 20.39 4.56 3.29
C ASN A 208 21.40 4.68 4.44
N ASP A 209 21.18 3.96 5.52
CA ASP A 209 22.01 4.00 6.73
C ASP A 209 23.32 3.17 6.57
N GLY A 210 23.46 2.40 5.48
CA GLY A 210 24.63 1.57 5.18
C GLY A 210 24.67 0.24 5.94
N GLU A 211 23.56 -0.18 6.55
CA GLU A 211 23.39 -1.51 7.16
C GLU A 211 23.25 -2.61 6.08
N ALA A 212 22.70 -2.26 4.93
CA ALA A 212 22.69 -3.06 3.71
C ALA A 212 23.34 -2.27 2.57
N VAL A 213 23.83 -2.99 1.56
CA VAL A 213 24.43 -2.39 0.36
C VAL A 213 23.41 -2.31 -0.76
N VAL A 214 22.53 -3.30 -0.83
CA VAL A 214 21.43 -3.38 -1.79
C VAL A 214 20.14 -3.70 -1.05
N GLY A 215 19.02 -3.12 -1.48
CA GLY A 215 17.68 -3.47 -1.01
C GLY A 215 16.77 -3.82 -2.18
N ILE A 216 15.99 -4.89 -2.04
CA ILE A 216 14.91 -5.21 -2.96
C ILE A 216 13.64 -4.55 -2.41
N THR A 217 13.10 -3.56 -3.13
CA THR A 217 12.03 -2.71 -2.60
C THR A 217 11.09 -2.22 -3.70
N LEU A 218 10.09 -1.44 -3.32
CA LEU A 218 9.27 -0.69 -4.27
C LEU A 218 9.95 0.63 -4.64
N GLU A 219 9.72 1.08 -5.86
CA GLU A 219 10.28 2.30 -6.43
C GLU A 219 9.97 3.54 -5.60
N ASP A 220 8.72 3.71 -5.17
CA ASP A 220 8.29 4.84 -4.36
C ASP A 220 8.98 4.88 -2.99
N ASN A 221 9.20 3.73 -2.36
CA ASN A 221 9.94 3.64 -1.11
C ASN A 221 11.41 4.05 -1.29
N ALA A 222 12.05 3.62 -2.37
CA ALA A 222 13.42 4.03 -2.70
C ALA A 222 13.49 5.52 -3.06
N TYR A 223 12.51 6.00 -3.84
CA TYR A 223 12.42 7.39 -4.27
C TYR A 223 12.34 8.38 -3.13
N LEU A 224 11.64 8.06 -2.05
CA LEU A 224 11.54 8.95 -0.89
C LEU A 224 12.91 9.24 -0.26
N TYR A 225 13.80 8.23 -0.19
CA TYR A 225 15.16 8.42 0.30
C TYR A 225 16.02 9.19 -0.71
N LEU A 226 15.88 8.90 -2.00
CA LEU A 226 16.57 9.64 -3.07
C LEU A 226 16.16 11.12 -3.05
N LYS A 227 14.86 11.40 -3.01
CA LYS A 227 14.29 12.76 -2.92
C LYS A 227 14.76 13.50 -1.66
N GLY A 228 14.93 12.77 -0.55
CA GLY A 228 15.45 13.28 0.71
C GLY A 228 16.96 13.53 0.73
N GLY A 229 17.67 13.31 -0.39
CA GLY A 229 19.13 13.51 -0.48
C GLY A 229 19.95 12.39 0.18
N GLY A 230 19.34 11.23 0.44
CA GLY A 230 20.03 10.04 0.95
C GLY A 230 21.05 9.50 -0.04
N PRO A 231 22.10 8.80 0.43
CA PRO A 231 23.15 8.23 -0.43
C PRO A 231 22.65 6.95 -1.11
N VAL A 232 21.57 7.05 -1.89
CA VAL A 232 20.93 5.92 -2.56
C VAL A 232 20.75 6.19 -4.04
N ALA A 233 20.71 5.12 -4.85
CA ALA A 233 20.30 5.16 -6.25
C ALA A 233 19.27 4.06 -6.51
N ILE A 234 18.37 4.30 -7.48
CA ILE A 234 17.39 3.33 -7.93
C ILE A 234 17.95 2.60 -9.15
N VAL A 235 17.93 1.26 -9.09
CA VAL A 235 18.35 0.39 -10.19
C VAL A 235 17.17 -0.43 -10.66
N TYR A 236 16.90 -0.37 -11.94
CA TYR A 236 15.86 -1.18 -12.60
C TYR A 236 16.52 -2.43 -13.18
N PRO A 237 16.12 -3.65 -12.74
CA PRO A 237 16.71 -4.88 -13.24
C PRO A 237 16.60 -5.02 -14.76
N GLU A 238 17.73 -5.28 -15.44
CA GLU A 238 17.80 -5.42 -16.91
C GLU A 238 17.17 -6.72 -17.41
N ASP A 239 17.11 -7.75 -16.57
CA ASP A 239 16.43 -9.01 -16.83
C ASP A 239 14.91 -8.91 -16.67
N GLY A 240 14.40 -7.83 -16.09
CA GLY A 240 13.00 -7.47 -16.03
C GLY A 240 12.49 -7.25 -14.61
N THR A 241 11.38 -6.56 -14.53
CA THR A 241 10.67 -6.30 -13.27
C THR A 241 9.16 -6.25 -13.49
N SER A 242 8.37 -6.23 -12.40
CA SER A 242 6.92 -6.12 -12.47
C SER A 242 6.44 -4.73 -12.06
N ALA A 243 5.45 -4.24 -12.81
CA ALA A 243 4.66 -3.07 -12.47
C ALA A 243 3.19 -3.49 -12.40
N ILE A 244 2.54 -3.31 -11.25
CA ILE A 244 1.12 -3.60 -11.03
C ILE A 244 0.49 -2.47 -10.21
N ALA A 245 -0.83 -2.50 -10.03
CA ALA A 245 -1.46 -1.68 -9.00
C ALA A 245 -1.49 -2.47 -7.67
N ASP A 246 -1.19 -1.78 -6.57
CA ASP A 246 -1.60 -2.26 -5.25
C ASP A 246 -3.12 -2.11 -5.10
N GLY A 247 -3.70 -2.82 -4.14
CA GLY A 247 -5.14 -2.93 -4.05
C GLY A 247 -5.72 -2.29 -2.80
N MET A 248 -6.99 -1.93 -2.89
CA MET A 248 -7.85 -1.53 -1.78
C MET A 248 -9.23 -2.15 -1.93
N ALA A 249 -9.98 -2.25 -0.84
CA ALA A 249 -11.31 -2.85 -0.86
C ALA A 249 -12.20 -2.36 0.27
N LEU A 250 -13.51 -2.38 0.05
CA LEU A 250 -14.50 -2.30 1.10
C LEU A 250 -14.58 -3.67 1.79
N VAL A 251 -14.56 -3.69 3.11
CA VAL A 251 -14.69 -4.94 3.87
C VAL A 251 -16.16 -5.38 3.86
N LYS A 252 -16.39 -6.66 3.67
CA LYS A 252 -17.73 -7.22 3.68
C LYS A 252 -18.40 -7.00 5.04
N ARG A 253 -19.62 -6.47 5.05
CA ARG A 253 -20.36 -6.08 6.27
C ARG A 253 -19.60 -5.06 7.12
N ALA A 254 -18.86 -4.13 6.50
CA ALA A 254 -18.18 -3.03 7.16
C ALA A 254 -19.12 -2.32 8.16
N PRO A 255 -18.64 -1.95 9.38
CA PRO A 255 -19.46 -1.21 10.35
C PRO A 255 -19.97 0.14 9.83
N ASN A 256 -19.16 0.84 9.03
CA ASN A 256 -19.46 2.17 8.49
C ASN A 256 -19.29 2.18 6.95
N PRO A 257 -20.12 1.43 6.20
CA PRO A 257 -19.91 1.20 4.77
C PRO A 257 -19.92 2.50 3.95
N GLU A 258 -20.74 3.48 4.30
CA GLU A 258 -20.81 4.77 3.58
C GLU A 258 -19.54 5.61 3.78
N ALA A 259 -18.96 5.59 4.99
CA ALA A 259 -17.65 6.22 5.25
C ALA A 259 -16.52 5.47 4.52
N GLY A 260 -16.60 4.14 4.44
CA GLY A 260 -15.68 3.32 3.65
C GLY A 260 -15.74 3.65 2.16
N LYS A 261 -16.96 3.75 1.57
CA LYS A 261 -17.15 4.17 0.17
C LYS A 261 -16.60 5.57 -0.10
N ALA A 262 -16.85 6.52 0.84
CA ALA A 262 -16.32 7.87 0.73
C ALA A 262 -14.77 7.88 0.71
N PHE A 263 -14.13 7.00 1.50
CA PHE A 263 -12.67 6.83 1.45
C PHE A 263 -12.20 6.29 0.10
N LEU A 264 -12.85 5.27 -0.44
CA LEU A 264 -12.50 4.68 -1.75
C LEU A 264 -12.69 5.68 -2.90
N ASP A 265 -13.76 6.47 -2.88
CA ASP A 265 -13.99 7.56 -3.83
C ASP A 265 -12.89 8.62 -3.74
N TRP A 266 -12.55 9.05 -2.52
CA TRP A 266 -11.49 10.02 -2.29
C TRP A 266 -10.12 9.48 -2.75
N ALA A 267 -9.81 8.24 -2.44
CA ALA A 267 -8.52 7.62 -2.80
C ALA A 267 -8.30 7.55 -4.32
N LEU A 268 -9.37 7.39 -5.12
CA LEU A 268 -9.30 7.37 -6.58
C LEU A 268 -9.53 8.74 -7.24
N SER A 269 -9.85 9.78 -6.46
CA SER A 269 -10.06 11.12 -7.02
C SER A 269 -8.78 11.64 -7.71
N ALA A 270 -8.95 12.50 -8.73
CA ALA A 270 -7.84 13.10 -9.44
C ALA A 270 -6.86 13.85 -8.50
N ALA A 271 -7.40 14.54 -7.49
CA ALA A 271 -6.59 15.29 -6.52
C ALA A 271 -5.70 14.37 -5.68
N THR A 272 -6.27 13.30 -5.11
CA THR A 272 -5.53 12.34 -4.27
C THR A 272 -4.51 11.56 -5.10
N GLN A 273 -4.87 11.12 -6.30
CA GLN A 273 -3.96 10.40 -7.19
C GLN A 273 -2.79 11.30 -7.64
N LYS A 274 -3.06 12.59 -7.93
CA LYS A 274 -1.99 13.55 -8.23
C LYS A 274 -1.03 13.72 -7.06
N LEU A 275 -1.55 13.83 -5.84
CA LEU A 275 -0.75 13.95 -4.62
C LEU A 275 0.11 12.70 -4.39
N ALA A 276 -0.47 11.50 -4.55
CA ALA A 276 0.25 10.24 -4.43
C ALA A 276 1.42 10.13 -5.44
N VAL A 277 1.23 10.60 -6.66
CA VAL A 277 2.29 10.62 -7.67
C VAL A 277 3.35 11.69 -7.35
N GLN A 278 2.95 12.93 -7.15
CA GLN A 278 3.88 14.07 -7.08
C GLN A 278 4.69 14.09 -5.77
N GLU A 279 4.08 13.73 -4.67
CA GLU A 279 4.73 13.82 -3.36
C GLU A 279 5.32 12.49 -2.90
N LEU A 280 4.66 11.37 -3.21
CA LEU A 280 5.00 10.06 -2.67
C LEU A 280 5.69 9.13 -3.69
N GLY A 281 5.84 9.57 -4.95
CA GLY A 281 6.56 8.80 -5.99
C GLY A 281 5.78 7.59 -6.51
N ARG A 282 4.46 7.55 -6.29
CA ARG A 282 3.61 6.47 -6.82
C ARG A 282 3.44 6.59 -8.33
N ARG A 283 3.23 5.47 -9.00
CA ARG A 283 2.91 5.47 -10.43
C ARG A 283 1.42 5.74 -10.63
N PRO A 284 1.05 6.62 -11.60
CA PRO A 284 -0.36 6.89 -11.89
C PRO A 284 -1.05 5.66 -12.48
N ILE A 285 -2.30 5.42 -12.05
CA ILE A 285 -3.18 4.41 -12.66
C ILE A 285 -4.36 5.04 -13.42
N ARG A 286 -4.54 6.35 -13.31
CA ARG A 286 -5.58 7.10 -14.02
C ARG A 286 -5.14 7.45 -15.44
N LYS A 287 -6.10 7.51 -16.37
CA LYS A 287 -5.90 7.92 -17.77
C LYS A 287 -5.39 9.36 -17.90
N ASP A 288 -5.79 10.24 -16.98
CA ASP A 288 -5.37 11.65 -16.89
C ASP A 288 -4.14 11.87 -15.99
N GLY A 289 -3.61 10.80 -15.37
CA GLY A 289 -2.47 10.87 -14.48
C GLY A 289 -1.16 11.12 -15.21
N GLN A 290 -0.35 12.07 -14.71
CA GLN A 290 0.97 12.35 -15.26
C GLN A 290 2.04 11.67 -14.42
N PRO A 291 2.95 10.87 -15.02
CA PRO A 291 4.04 10.24 -14.29
C PRO A 291 5.00 11.28 -13.72
N LEU A 292 5.70 10.92 -12.65
CA LEU A 292 6.73 11.77 -12.07
C LEU A 292 7.97 11.77 -12.97
N SER A 293 8.39 12.95 -13.41
CA SER A 293 9.54 13.10 -14.33
C SER A 293 10.90 12.68 -13.74
N ALA A 294 11.00 12.62 -12.40
CA ALA A 294 12.19 12.15 -11.71
C ALA A 294 12.37 10.62 -11.75
N LEU A 295 11.36 9.88 -12.18
CA LEU A 295 11.39 8.42 -12.29
C LEU A 295 11.49 8.00 -13.76
N LYS A 296 12.19 6.89 -14.01
CA LYS A 296 12.37 6.34 -15.36
C LYS A 296 10.99 6.04 -15.98
N PRO A 297 10.72 6.46 -17.24
CA PRO A 297 9.47 6.15 -17.93
C PRO A 297 9.22 4.64 -18.01
N LEU A 298 7.97 4.20 -17.82
CA LEU A 298 7.63 2.75 -17.87
C LEU A 298 8.01 2.11 -19.21
N GLY A 299 7.89 2.84 -20.32
CA GLY A 299 8.27 2.35 -21.66
C GLY A 299 9.76 2.07 -21.84
N GLU A 300 10.61 2.57 -20.94
CA GLU A 300 12.05 2.33 -20.93
C GLU A 300 12.48 1.22 -19.95
N ILE A 301 11.52 0.63 -19.25
CA ILE A 301 11.75 -0.43 -18.24
C ILE A 301 11.30 -1.75 -18.85
N LYS A 302 12.14 -2.77 -18.75
CA LYS A 302 11.75 -4.13 -19.16
C LYS A 302 10.76 -4.69 -18.16
N LEU A 303 9.48 -4.65 -18.51
CA LEU A 303 8.41 -5.20 -17.69
C LEU A 303 8.14 -6.66 -18.05
N VAL A 304 7.94 -7.49 -17.03
CA VAL A 304 7.43 -8.86 -17.19
C VAL A 304 5.92 -8.88 -16.95
N LYS A 305 5.22 -9.78 -17.63
CA LYS A 305 3.79 -9.98 -17.44
C LYS A 305 3.55 -10.62 -16.06
N TYR A 306 3.05 -9.83 -15.13
CA TYR A 306 2.68 -10.31 -13.81
C TYR A 306 1.21 -10.74 -13.82
N ASP A 307 0.96 -12.00 -13.48
CA ASP A 307 -0.39 -12.56 -13.40
C ASP A 307 -0.84 -12.62 -11.94
N ILE A 308 -1.68 -11.65 -11.54
CA ILE A 308 -2.18 -11.49 -10.17
C ILE A 308 -2.95 -12.74 -9.72
N LYS A 309 -3.76 -13.33 -10.61
CA LYS A 309 -4.54 -14.52 -10.28
C LYS A 309 -3.64 -15.72 -10.05
N ASN A 310 -2.69 -15.95 -10.95
CA ASN A 310 -1.71 -17.03 -10.77
C ASN A 310 -0.88 -16.83 -9.49
N ALA A 311 -0.48 -15.59 -9.20
CA ALA A 311 0.22 -15.26 -7.98
C ALA A 311 -0.63 -15.54 -6.72
N ALA A 312 -1.94 -15.25 -6.76
CA ALA A 312 -2.87 -15.58 -5.70
C ALA A 312 -3.01 -17.09 -5.50
N ASP A 313 -3.22 -17.84 -6.59
CA ASP A 313 -3.40 -19.30 -6.57
C ASP A 313 -2.14 -20.03 -6.05
N LYS A 314 -0.94 -19.51 -6.37
CA LYS A 314 0.36 -20.08 -5.97
C LYS A 314 0.85 -19.65 -4.59
N ARG A 315 0.17 -18.68 -3.94
CA ARG A 315 0.69 -18.06 -2.73
C ARG A 315 1.01 -19.06 -1.63
N LYS A 316 0.13 -20.03 -1.36
CA LYS A 316 0.38 -21.03 -0.31
C LYS A 316 1.64 -21.84 -0.62
N GLU A 317 1.77 -22.37 -1.82
CA GLU A 317 2.95 -23.14 -2.24
C GLU A 317 4.24 -22.34 -2.10
N TYR A 318 4.22 -21.06 -2.51
CA TYR A 318 5.41 -20.22 -2.46
C TYR A 318 5.76 -19.83 -1.03
N MET A 319 4.78 -19.61 -0.17
CA MET A 319 5.04 -19.30 1.24
C MET A 319 5.57 -20.53 1.99
N ASP A 320 5.08 -21.73 1.72
CA ASP A 320 5.63 -22.94 2.32
C ASP A 320 7.13 -23.10 1.96
N LYS A 321 7.49 -22.84 0.69
CA LYS A 321 8.90 -22.86 0.23
C LYS A 321 9.73 -21.70 0.83
N TRP A 322 9.17 -20.51 0.93
CA TRP A 322 9.82 -19.36 1.57
C TRP A 322 10.13 -19.65 3.03
N GLN A 323 9.18 -20.17 3.78
CA GLN A 323 9.37 -20.54 5.19
C GLN A 323 10.46 -21.60 5.36
N ALA A 324 10.48 -22.62 4.48
CA ALA A 324 11.55 -23.62 4.49
C ALA A 324 12.94 -22.99 4.29
N LEU A 325 13.06 -21.97 3.43
CA LEU A 325 14.31 -21.22 3.26
C LEU A 325 14.67 -20.42 4.52
N VAL A 326 13.69 -19.75 5.14
CA VAL A 326 13.91 -18.96 6.38
C VAL A 326 14.37 -19.87 7.52
N GLN A 327 13.80 -21.07 7.66
CA GLN A 327 14.14 -22.04 8.71
C GLN A 327 15.49 -22.76 8.48
N SER A 328 15.99 -22.75 7.25
CA SER A 328 17.27 -23.41 6.90
C SER A 328 18.52 -22.57 7.16
N ARG A 329 18.36 -21.39 7.76
CA ARG A 329 19.45 -20.44 8.12
C ARG A 329 20.12 -20.73 9.43
#